data_2f9f0ac9aa755bd0d732b32c96c71d83
#
_entry.id   2f9f0ac9aa755bd0d732b32c96c71d83
#
_cell.length_a   1.000
_cell.length_b   1.000
_cell.length_c   1.000
_cell.angle_alpha   90.00
_cell.angle_beta   90.00
_cell.angle_gamma   90.00
#
_symmetry.space_group_name_H-M   'P 1'
#
loop_
_entity.id
_entity.type
_entity.pdbx_description
1 polymer ?
#
loop_
_entity_poly.entity_id
_entity_poly.type
_entity_poly.pdbx_seq_one_letter_code
_entity_poly.pdbx_strand_id
1 'polypeptide(L)'
;GLFQVDLQTTEWVQYAKDRTSDVYPAYQLGWFPDYSDADNYLTPFFLTDNFLGNHYDNQEVNDLILQQAVTPDAGERTALIEQIQDAVAQDLSTVPYLQGAQVAVVGTDVTGAEDTLDASFKFRYGALAVG
;
A
#
# COMPACT_ATOMS: atom_id res chain seq x y z
N GLY A 1 11.93 20.05 -19.45
CA GLY A 1 11.11 18.95 -18.92
C GLY A 1 9.66 19.09 -19.35
N LEU A 2 8.91 18.00 -19.32
CA LEU A 2 7.46 18.02 -19.64
C LEU A 2 6.62 18.63 -18.51
N PHE A 3 7.16 18.63 -17.30
CA PHE A 3 6.49 19.17 -16.12
C PHE A 3 7.42 20.08 -15.34
N GLN A 4 6.84 21.10 -14.72
CA GLN A 4 7.49 21.89 -13.67
C GLN A 4 6.82 21.49 -12.34
N VAL A 5 7.61 20.94 -11.43
CA VAL A 5 7.14 20.49 -10.12
C VAL A 5 7.65 21.44 -9.04
N ASP A 6 6.73 21.97 -8.25
CA ASP A 6 7.02 22.67 -7.00
C ASP A 6 6.77 21.71 -5.84
N LEU A 7 7.85 21.12 -5.32
CA LEU A 7 7.75 20.14 -4.22
C LEU A 7 7.61 20.86 -2.89
N GLN A 8 6.46 20.64 -2.25
CA GLN A 8 6.16 21.22 -0.94
C GLN A 8 6.14 20.14 0.14
N THR A 9 6.51 20.53 1.34
CA THR A 9 6.48 19.67 2.53
C THR A 9 5.76 20.38 3.65
N THR A 10 5.05 19.60 4.47
CA THR A 10 4.34 20.11 5.65
C THR A 10 4.38 19.08 6.77
N GLU A 11 3.98 19.48 7.96
CA GLU A 11 3.86 18.59 9.11
C GLU A 11 2.75 17.53 8.87
N TRP A 12 2.91 16.33 9.45
CA TRP A 12 2.07 15.17 9.14
C TRP A 12 0.57 15.40 9.39
N VAL A 13 0.20 16.02 10.52
CA VAL A 13 -1.23 16.25 10.86
C VAL A 13 -1.87 17.20 9.85
N GLN A 14 -1.14 18.25 9.48
CA GLN A 14 -1.60 19.21 8.47
C GLN A 14 -1.67 18.54 7.10
N TYR A 15 -0.64 17.77 6.72
CA TYR A 15 -0.62 17.01 5.47
C TYR A 15 -1.84 16.07 5.34
N ALA A 16 -2.13 15.29 6.37
CA ALA A 16 -3.25 14.34 6.36
C ALA A 16 -4.60 15.05 6.16
N LYS A 17 -4.80 16.20 6.80
CA LYS A 17 -5.99 17.03 6.63
C LYS A 17 -6.09 17.64 5.24
N ASP A 18 -5.00 18.23 4.75
CA ASP A 18 -4.98 18.93 3.47
C ASP A 18 -5.17 17.97 2.30
N ARG A 19 -4.57 16.75 2.39
CA ARG A 19 -4.72 15.69 1.42
C ARG A 19 -6.20 15.29 1.23
N THR A 20 -6.92 15.08 2.33
CA THR A 20 -8.34 14.69 2.29
C THR A 20 -9.29 15.87 2.03
N SER A 21 -8.77 17.08 1.98
CA SER A 21 -9.51 18.32 1.64
C SER A 21 -9.16 18.86 0.24
N ASP A 22 -8.55 18.03 -0.60
CA ASP A 22 -8.21 18.34 -2.00
C ASP A 22 -7.30 19.58 -2.19
N VAL A 23 -6.46 19.87 -1.20
CA VAL A 23 -5.54 21.00 -1.28
C VAL A 23 -4.44 20.75 -2.31
N TYR A 24 -4.06 19.49 -2.51
CA TYR A 24 -2.94 19.12 -3.37
C TYR A 24 -3.42 18.46 -4.67
N PRO A 25 -2.94 18.91 -5.84
CA PRO A 25 -3.26 18.24 -7.12
C PRO A 25 -2.58 16.89 -7.27
N ALA A 26 -1.48 16.66 -6.55
CA ALA A 26 -0.77 15.41 -6.43
C ALA A 26 -0.04 15.34 -5.09
N TYR A 27 0.12 14.15 -4.55
CA TYR A 27 0.80 13.95 -3.27
C TYR A 27 1.56 12.62 -3.25
N GLN A 28 2.52 12.50 -2.34
CA GLN A 28 3.28 11.28 -2.11
C GLN A 28 2.87 10.68 -0.77
N LEU A 29 2.61 9.38 -0.75
CA LEU A 29 2.29 8.64 0.46
C LEU A 29 2.94 7.25 0.42
N GLY A 30 3.45 6.79 1.56
CA GLY A 30 3.85 5.39 1.74
C GLY A 30 2.70 4.57 2.32
N TRP A 31 2.76 3.25 2.13
CA TRP A 31 1.81 2.32 2.71
C TRP A 31 2.53 1.19 3.44
N PHE A 32 2.08 0.92 4.66
CA PHE A 32 2.46 -0.24 5.43
C PHE A 32 1.21 -1.12 5.57
N PRO A 33 1.21 -2.36 5.07
CA PRO A 33 0.00 -3.15 5.04
C PRO A 33 -0.45 -3.53 6.47
N ASP A 34 -1.75 -3.50 6.70
CA ASP A 34 -2.35 -3.93 7.96
C ASP A 34 -2.30 -5.45 8.13
N TYR A 35 -2.25 -6.17 7.01
CA TYR A 35 -2.15 -7.63 6.92
C TYR A 35 -1.44 -8.04 5.62
N SER A 36 -0.85 -9.24 5.63
CA SER A 36 -0.08 -9.78 4.49
C SER A 36 -1.01 -10.34 3.41
N ASP A 37 -1.70 -9.47 2.69
CA ASP A 37 -2.51 -9.81 1.54
C ASP A 37 -2.48 -8.69 0.50
N ALA A 38 -2.52 -9.05 -0.79
CA ALA A 38 -2.53 -8.10 -1.89
C ALA A 38 -3.72 -7.14 -1.84
N ASP A 39 -4.86 -7.56 -1.29
CA ASP A 39 -6.05 -6.71 -1.14
C ASP A 39 -5.75 -5.43 -0.36
N ASN A 40 -4.83 -5.48 0.62
CA ASN A 40 -4.45 -4.29 1.39
C ASN A 40 -3.69 -3.22 0.58
N TYR A 41 -3.30 -3.55 -0.65
CA TYR A 41 -2.74 -2.61 -1.62
C TYR A 41 -3.73 -2.24 -2.74
N LEU A 42 -4.93 -2.82 -2.74
CA LEU A 42 -5.96 -2.59 -3.75
C LEU A 42 -7.14 -1.80 -3.18
N THR A 43 -7.88 -2.38 -2.26
CA THR A 43 -9.10 -1.79 -1.69
C THR A 43 -8.90 -0.38 -1.13
N PRO A 44 -7.88 -0.08 -0.29
CA PRO A 44 -7.70 1.24 0.28
C PRO A 44 -7.33 2.33 -0.73
N PHE A 45 -6.90 1.95 -1.94
CA PHE A 45 -6.40 2.86 -2.97
C PHE A 45 -7.34 3.05 -4.13
N PHE A 46 -8.02 1.98 -4.56
CA PHE A 46 -8.67 1.95 -5.87
C PHE A 46 -10.16 1.60 -5.83
N LEU A 47 -10.71 1.19 -4.71
CA LEU A 47 -12.17 1.06 -4.59
C LEU A 47 -12.80 2.46 -4.55
N THR A 48 -13.94 2.65 -5.19
CA THR A 48 -14.70 3.91 -5.08
C THR A 48 -14.98 4.23 -3.60
N ASP A 49 -14.86 5.48 -3.21
CA ASP A 49 -14.93 5.94 -1.81
C ASP A 49 -13.85 5.29 -0.92
N ASN A 50 -12.66 5.03 -1.47
CA ASN A 50 -11.56 4.37 -0.78
C ASN A 50 -11.04 5.15 0.44
N PHE A 51 -10.29 4.44 1.29
CA PHE A 51 -9.72 5.01 2.53
C PHE A 51 -8.84 6.23 2.30
N LEU A 52 -8.12 6.29 1.18
CA LEU A 52 -7.26 7.43 0.88
C LEU A 52 -8.02 8.68 0.46
N GLY A 53 -9.28 8.57 0.04
CA GLY A 53 -10.06 9.70 -0.48
C GLY A 53 -9.41 10.36 -1.69
N ASN A 54 -8.84 9.56 -2.59
CA ASN A 54 -8.13 10.03 -3.78
C ASN A 54 -9.02 10.22 -5.00
N HIS A 55 -10.33 10.05 -4.84
CA HIS A 55 -11.36 10.20 -5.88
C HIS A 55 -11.19 9.26 -7.09
N TYR A 56 -10.40 8.21 -6.97
CA TYR A 56 -10.34 7.20 -8.01
C TYR A 56 -11.69 6.49 -8.14
N ASP A 57 -12.22 6.45 -9.36
CA ASP A 57 -13.49 5.82 -9.67
C ASP A 57 -13.41 5.15 -11.04
N ASN A 58 -13.30 3.82 -11.03
CA ASN A 58 -13.33 2.99 -12.23
C ASN A 58 -14.16 1.74 -11.91
N GLN A 59 -15.33 1.61 -12.56
CA GLN A 59 -16.27 0.54 -12.28
C GLN A 59 -15.69 -0.86 -12.58
N GLU A 60 -14.87 -0.99 -13.62
CA GLU A 60 -14.22 -2.27 -13.94
C GLU A 60 -13.25 -2.69 -12.81
N VAL A 61 -12.46 -1.75 -12.31
CA VAL A 61 -11.55 -1.98 -11.19
C VAL A 61 -12.31 -2.30 -9.91
N ASN A 62 -13.41 -1.61 -9.63
CA ASN A 62 -14.30 -1.91 -8.51
C ASN A 62 -14.80 -3.36 -8.56
N ASP A 63 -15.32 -3.78 -9.70
CA ASP A 63 -15.87 -5.13 -9.89
C ASP A 63 -14.78 -6.19 -9.70
N LEU A 64 -13.59 -5.98 -10.24
CA LEU A 64 -12.45 -6.88 -10.08
C LEU A 64 -11.96 -6.96 -8.63
N ILE A 65 -11.89 -5.84 -7.92
CA ILE A 65 -11.51 -5.81 -6.48
C ILE A 65 -12.51 -6.61 -5.65
N LEU A 66 -13.81 -6.41 -5.87
CA LEU A 66 -14.84 -7.15 -5.14
C LEU A 66 -14.83 -8.65 -5.50
N GLN A 67 -14.57 -8.98 -6.76
CA GLN A 67 -14.49 -10.36 -7.22
C GLN A 67 -13.29 -11.10 -6.62
N GLN A 68 -12.08 -10.50 -6.65
CA GLN A 68 -10.88 -11.13 -6.08
C GLN A 68 -11.05 -11.42 -4.57
N ALA A 69 -11.77 -10.57 -3.84
CA ALA A 69 -11.97 -10.72 -2.41
C ALA A 69 -12.80 -11.98 -2.05
N VAL A 70 -13.61 -12.49 -2.97
CA VAL A 70 -14.45 -13.68 -2.77
C VAL A 70 -13.99 -14.89 -3.56
N THR A 71 -12.88 -14.82 -4.29
CA THR A 71 -12.33 -15.89 -5.11
C THR A 71 -11.41 -16.79 -4.28
N PRO A 72 -11.79 -18.05 -3.99
CA PRO A 72 -11.00 -18.93 -3.14
C PRO A 72 -9.82 -19.61 -3.87
N ASP A 73 -9.89 -19.75 -5.19
CA ASP A 73 -8.80 -20.33 -5.99
C ASP A 73 -7.67 -19.31 -6.13
N ALA A 74 -6.46 -19.70 -5.73
CA ALA A 74 -5.31 -18.81 -5.72
C ALA A 74 -4.87 -18.39 -7.13
N GLY A 75 -4.99 -19.27 -8.12
CA GLY A 75 -4.62 -18.96 -9.50
C GLY A 75 -5.60 -17.98 -10.16
N GLU A 76 -6.89 -18.23 -9.99
CA GLU A 76 -7.94 -17.33 -10.47
C GLU A 76 -7.84 -15.96 -9.79
N ARG A 77 -7.61 -15.95 -8.48
CA ARG A 77 -7.43 -14.71 -7.71
C ARG A 77 -6.21 -13.91 -8.17
N THR A 78 -5.09 -14.59 -8.42
CA THR A 78 -3.89 -13.93 -8.97
C THR A 78 -4.18 -13.27 -10.30
N ALA A 79 -4.87 -13.98 -11.22
CA ALA A 79 -5.23 -13.42 -12.52
C ALA A 79 -6.14 -12.18 -12.42
N LEU A 80 -7.05 -12.13 -11.45
CA LEU A 80 -7.86 -10.93 -11.18
C LEU A 80 -7.01 -9.77 -10.66
N ILE A 81 -6.07 -10.05 -9.75
CA ILE A 81 -5.16 -9.03 -9.21
C ILE A 81 -4.26 -8.46 -10.33
N GLU A 82 -3.78 -9.29 -11.24
CA GLU A 82 -3.00 -8.84 -12.41
C GLU A 82 -3.83 -7.91 -13.31
N GLN A 83 -5.10 -8.25 -13.57
CA GLN A 83 -6.00 -7.39 -14.34
C GLN A 83 -6.23 -6.03 -13.66
N ILE A 84 -6.40 -6.01 -12.33
CA ILE A 84 -6.51 -4.76 -11.58
C ILE A 84 -5.24 -3.92 -11.74
N GLN A 85 -4.06 -4.53 -11.61
CA GLN A 85 -2.79 -3.82 -11.77
C GLN A 85 -2.63 -3.22 -13.17
N ASP A 86 -3.00 -3.96 -14.20
CA ASP A 86 -2.95 -3.49 -15.59
C ASP A 86 -3.89 -2.30 -15.82
N ALA A 87 -5.12 -2.36 -15.32
CA ALA A 87 -6.11 -1.28 -15.45
C ALA A 87 -5.64 -0.02 -14.71
N VAL A 88 -5.20 -0.15 -13.46
CA VAL A 88 -4.68 0.97 -12.65
C VAL A 88 -3.43 1.58 -13.27
N ALA A 89 -2.55 0.77 -13.87
CA ALA A 89 -1.36 1.25 -14.56
C ALA A 89 -1.70 2.05 -15.83
N GLN A 90 -2.79 1.71 -16.51
CA GLN A 90 -3.29 2.48 -17.66
C GLN A 90 -3.91 3.80 -17.25
N ASP A 91 -4.64 3.82 -16.14
CA ASP A 91 -5.30 5.03 -15.62
C ASP A 91 -4.30 6.03 -15.02
N LEU A 92 -3.11 5.57 -14.61
CA LEU A 92 -2.05 6.39 -14.00
C LEU A 92 -2.51 7.22 -12.78
N SER A 93 -3.51 6.76 -12.07
CA SER A 93 -4.00 7.43 -10.85
C SER A 93 -2.97 7.38 -9.71
N THR A 94 -2.12 6.37 -9.72
CA THR A 94 -1.06 6.15 -8.73
C THR A 94 0.19 5.61 -9.43
N VAL A 95 1.36 6.16 -9.07
CA VAL A 95 2.65 5.72 -9.59
C VAL A 95 3.50 5.18 -8.45
N PRO A 96 3.58 3.84 -8.27
CA PRO A 96 4.53 3.24 -7.34
C PRO A 96 5.95 3.49 -7.85
N TYR A 97 6.77 4.17 -7.06
CA TYR A 97 8.14 4.53 -7.47
C TYR A 97 9.22 3.98 -6.53
N LEU A 98 8.83 3.48 -5.36
CA LEU A 98 9.74 2.90 -4.37
C LEU A 98 9.06 1.76 -3.62
N GLN A 99 9.74 0.64 -3.54
CA GLN A 99 9.43 -0.45 -2.62
C GLN A 99 10.61 -0.58 -1.66
N GLY A 100 10.41 -0.12 -0.42
CA GLY A 100 11.42 -0.20 0.63
C GLY A 100 11.57 -1.61 1.18
N ALA A 101 12.80 -2.00 1.53
CA ALA A 101 13.03 -3.21 2.32
C ALA A 101 12.68 -2.94 3.79
N GLN A 102 12.12 -3.94 4.46
CA GLN A 102 12.05 -3.93 5.91
C GLN A 102 13.43 -4.24 6.49
N VAL A 103 13.84 -3.44 7.44
CA VAL A 103 15.13 -3.61 8.10
C VAL A 103 14.93 -3.59 9.61
N ALA A 104 15.45 -4.58 10.29
CA ALA A 104 15.58 -4.59 11.75
C ALA A 104 17.07 -4.68 12.14
N VAL A 105 17.42 -3.90 13.14
CA VAL A 105 18.76 -3.96 13.75
C VAL A 105 18.59 -4.49 15.17
N VAL A 106 19.34 -5.54 15.48
CA VAL A 106 19.31 -6.20 16.79
C VAL A 106 20.70 -6.26 17.39
N GLY A 107 20.80 -6.43 18.71
CA GLY A 107 22.06 -6.70 19.39
C GLY A 107 22.66 -8.03 18.92
N THR A 108 23.98 -8.17 19.07
CA THR A 108 24.67 -9.38 18.64
C THR A 108 24.35 -10.61 19.50
N ASP A 109 23.75 -10.39 20.65
CA ASP A 109 23.28 -11.37 21.63
C ASP A 109 21.78 -11.73 21.43
N VAL A 110 21.10 -11.14 20.41
CA VAL A 110 19.69 -11.40 20.11
C VAL A 110 19.59 -12.36 18.94
N THR A 111 18.80 -13.41 19.12
CA THR A 111 18.51 -14.43 18.10
C THR A 111 17.00 -14.50 17.81
N GLY A 112 16.59 -15.07 16.66
CA GLY A 112 15.20 -15.22 16.24
C GLY A 112 14.59 -13.96 15.62
N ALA A 113 15.38 -12.91 15.39
CA ALA A 113 14.87 -11.66 14.78
C ALA A 113 14.39 -11.87 13.35
N GLU A 114 15.03 -12.75 12.59
CA GLU A 114 14.66 -13.15 11.23
C GLU A 114 13.26 -13.76 11.15
N ASP A 115 12.80 -14.41 12.21
CA ASP A 115 11.49 -15.04 12.29
C ASP A 115 10.38 -14.06 12.72
N THR A 116 10.75 -12.84 13.10
CA THR A 116 9.79 -11.85 13.62
C THR A 116 9.26 -10.89 12.59
N LEU A 117 9.98 -10.67 11.50
CA LEU A 117 9.59 -9.74 10.45
C LEU A 117 8.58 -10.37 9.50
N ASP A 118 7.44 -9.72 9.32
CA ASP A 118 6.47 -10.07 8.29
C ASP A 118 6.14 -8.86 7.40
N ALA A 119 5.41 -9.09 6.31
CA ALA A 119 5.07 -8.03 5.35
C ALA A 119 4.20 -6.93 5.96
N SER A 120 3.55 -7.15 7.11
CA SER A 120 2.71 -6.18 7.80
C SER A 120 3.47 -5.32 8.83
N PHE A 121 4.80 -5.43 8.90
CA PHE A 121 5.64 -4.73 9.89
C PHE A 121 5.31 -5.03 11.36
N LYS A 122 4.72 -6.19 11.62
CA LYS A 122 4.41 -6.65 12.97
C LYS A 122 5.52 -7.57 13.47
N PHE A 123 6.00 -7.29 14.67
CA PHE A 123 7.05 -8.08 15.29
C PHE A 123 6.48 -9.12 16.24
N ARG A 124 6.87 -10.37 16.06
CA ARG A 124 6.53 -11.46 16.97
C ARG A 124 7.58 -11.56 18.08
N TYR A 125 7.58 -10.62 19.00
CA TYR A 125 8.57 -10.51 20.06
C TYR A 125 8.79 -11.78 20.87
N GLY A 126 7.79 -12.68 20.93
CA GLY A 126 7.92 -13.97 21.60
C GLY A 126 8.89 -14.96 20.93
N ALA A 127 9.34 -14.69 19.71
CA ALA A 127 10.36 -15.50 19.02
C ALA A 127 11.79 -15.04 19.32
N LEU A 128 11.96 -13.86 19.95
CA LEU A 128 13.28 -13.33 20.30
C LEU A 128 13.83 -14.03 21.54
N ALA A 129 15.13 -14.32 21.51
CA ALA A 129 15.88 -14.79 22.67
C ALA A 129 17.16 -13.98 22.82
N VAL A 130 17.59 -13.78 24.06
CA VAL A 130 18.87 -13.17 24.43
C VAL A 130 19.76 -14.26 24.99
N GLY A 131 20.95 -14.44 24.39
CA GLY A 131 21.93 -15.45 24.74
C GLY A 131 23.08 -14.92 25.59
#